data_9b398910aa6cb932ac06e90c36058ea7
#
_entry.id   9b398910aa6cb932ac06e90c36058ea7
#
_cell.length_a   1.000
_cell.length_b   1.000
_cell.length_c   1.000
_cell.angle_alpha   90.00
_cell.angle_beta   90.00
_cell.angle_gamma   90.00
#
_symmetry.space_group_name_H-M   'P 1'
#
loop_
_entity.id
_entity.type
_entity.pdbx_description
1 polymer ?
#
loop_
_entity_poly.entity_id
_entity_poly.type
_entity_poly.pdbx_seq_one_letter_code
_entity_poly.pdbx_strand_id
1 'polypeptide(L)'
;MDQVRSSASRIFNITSVEGRDDWDEKCDRTYAVVQGLIADLSEKEAHDALTSAVCKDAKTHEDVSVGLVYMVLTDQQNAARSYRDLAFVSRDGLALVLSHLTQLVVERFPRLLDSVRGQLMWLIKELVRSNVTGTDMLIWNLMRQIAGGDVAVRNLWLAETLMDLLVEQRGWLDKFPFLIASVVYTYLRLIEDHISPAHSHLRQKEINFCISLLREKFNDCMAIGRDLVRLLQHVARVPEFELLWRDILHNPKALSPTFTGLPQLMQIRTSRRFLFLRLTPDMEKKIVFLTASVRFGNQKRYQDWFQRQYLSTPESQSLRCDLIRFIVGVIHPSNEVLCSDIIPRWAVLGWLLTTCTHPVAAANAKMALFYDWL
;
A
#
# COMPACT_ATOMS: atom_id res chain seq x y z
N MET A 1 26.10 -27.32 -25.15
CA MET A 1 25.36 -26.07 -25.35
C MET A 1 23.93 -26.29 -24.87
N ASP A 2 23.71 -26.20 -23.59
CA ASP A 2 22.40 -26.41 -22.99
C ASP A 2 21.55 -25.16 -23.22
N GLN A 3 20.50 -25.34 -24.04
CA GLN A 3 19.43 -24.35 -24.16
C GLN A 3 18.74 -24.28 -22.78
N VAL A 4 19.13 -23.34 -21.95
CA VAL A 4 18.34 -22.91 -20.80
C VAL A 4 17.04 -22.33 -21.37
N ARG A 5 16.00 -23.16 -21.43
CA ARG A 5 14.64 -22.71 -21.62
C ARG A 5 14.32 -21.81 -20.45
N SER A 6 14.38 -20.52 -20.65
CA SER A 6 13.81 -19.52 -19.74
C SER A 6 12.30 -19.82 -19.66
N SER A 7 11.89 -20.67 -18.72
CA SER A 7 10.47 -20.84 -18.45
C SER A 7 9.92 -19.52 -17.93
N ALA A 8 8.82 -19.04 -18.51
CA ALA A 8 8.15 -17.84 -18.05
C ALA A 8 7.79 -17.98 -16.56
N SER A 9 7.89 -16.90 -15.79
CA SER A 9 7.45 -16.90 -14.40
C SER A 9 5.93 -17.13 -14.33
N ARG A 10 5.49 -17.87 -13.31
CA ARG A 10 4.05 -18.08 -13.04
C ARG A 10 3.41 -16.86 -12.40
N ILE A 11 4.19 -16.04 -11.70
CA ILE A 11 3.70 -14.95 -10.87
C ILE A 11 4.16 -13.56 -11.30
N PHE A 12 5.30 -13.45 -12.01
CA PHE A 12 5.89 -12.16 -12.35
C PHE A 12 5.90 -11.87 -13.84
N ASN A 13 5.80 -10.59 -14.15
CA ASN A 13 6.13 -10.07 -15.48
C ASN A 13 7.66 -9.91 -15.55
N ILE A 14 8.34 -10.85 -16.18
CA ILE A 14 9.80 -10.84 -16.35
C ILE A 14 10.12 -10.08 -17.64
N THR A 15 10.93 -9.03 -17.52
CA THR A 15 11.53 -8.35 -18.68
C THR A 15 12.78 -9.10 -19.13
N SER A 16 13.18 -8.94 -20.40
CA SER A 16 14.36 -9.61 -20.97
C SER A 16 15.69 -9.28 -20.25
N VAL A 17 15.68 -8.26 -19.40
CA VAL A 17 16.86 -7.78 -18.64
C VAL A 17 16.87 -8.34 -17.21
N GLU A 18 15.71 -8.71 -16.68
CA GLU A 18 15.56 -9.26 -15.34
C GLU A 18 15.35 -10.77 -15.42
N GLY A 19 16.30 -11.54 -14.91
CA GLY A 19 16.17 -12.99 -14.79
C GLY A 19 15.14 -13.40 -13.72
N ARG A 20 14.94 -14.70 -13.59
CA ARG A 20 14.19 -15.29 -12.48
C ARG A 20 14.92 -15.01 -11.17
N ASP A 21 14.17 -14.72 -10.12
CA ASP A 21 14.71 -14.47 -8.78
C ASP A 21 14.31 -15.59 -7.78
N ASP A 22 14.81 -15.49 -6.57
CA ASP A 22 14.56 -16.47 -5.49
C ASP A 22 13.05 -16.70 -5.23
N TRP A 23 12.20 -15.70 -5.53
CA TRP A 23 10.74 -15.82 -5.40
C TRP A 23 10.15 -16.75 -6.45
N ASP A 24 10.64 -16.68 -7.71
CA ASP A 24 10.23 -17.59 -8.78
C ASP A 24 10.63 -19.03 -8.44
N GLU A 25 11.86 -19.21 -7.96
CA GLU A 25 12.36 -20.53 -7.56
C GLU A 25 11.57 -21.10 -6.39
N LYS A 26 11.29 -20.27 -5.38
CA LYS A 26 10.45 -20.66 -4.24
C LYS A 26 9.05 -21.04 -4.70
N CYS A 27 8.45 -20.26 -5.59
CA CYS A 27 7.14 -20.53 -6.16
C CYS A 27 7.10 -21.90 -6.86
N ASP A 28 8.00 -22.13 -7.81
CA ASP A 28 8.01 -23.39 -8.56
C ASP A 28 8.27 -24.59 -7.67
N ARG A 29 9.21 -24.47 -6.74
CA ARG A 29 9.55 -25.55 -5.79
C ARG A 29 8.35 -25.92 -4.92
N THR A 30 7.75 -24.92 -4.25
CA THR A 30 6.66 -25.19 -3.30
C THR A 30 5.37 -25.59 -4.02
N TYR A 31 5.12 -25.05 -5.21
CA TYR A 31 4.03 -25.49 -6.08
C TYR A 31 4.19 -26.97 -6.46
N ALA A 32 5.39 -27.38 -6.88
CA ALA A 32 5.69 -28.77 -7.24
C ALA A 32 5.53 -29.73 -6.05
N VAL A 33 5.92 -29.30 -4.83
CA VAL A 33 5.73 -30.10 -3.61
C VAL A 33 4.25 -30.39 -3.38
N VAL A 34 3.39 -29.35 -3.44
CA VAL A 34 1.93 -29.56 -3.24
C VAL A 34 1.36 -30.40 -4.37
N GLN A 35 1.70 -30.09 -5.64
CA GLN A 35 1.21 -30.84 -6.78
C GLN A 35 1.57 -32.34 -6.68
N GLY A 36 2.81 -32.65 -6.25
CA GLY A 36 3.25 -34.04 -6.03
C GLY A 36 2.51 -34.75 -4.91
N LEU A 37 2.04 -34.00 -3.89
CA LEU A 37 1.26 -34.57 -2.78
C LEU A 37 -0.20 -34.89 -3.16
N ILE A 38 -0.79 -34.13 -4.09
CA ILE A 38 -2.22 -34.22 -4.42
C ILE A 38 -2.49 -34.81 -5.80
N ALA A 39 -1.46 -35.11 -6.60
CA ALA A 39 -1.62 -35.64 -7.96
C ALA A 39 -2.37 -36.97 -7.90
N ASP A 40 -3.34 -37.12 -8.83
CA ASP A 40 -4.13 -38.31 -9.05
C ASP A 40 -4.91 -38.83 -7.81
N LEU A 41 -5.02 -37.98 -6.75
CA LEU A 41 -5.77 -38.32 -5.53
C LEU A 41 -7.20 -37.75 -5.57
N SER A 42 -8.12 -38.48 -4.95
CA SER A 42 -9.44 -37.93 -4.66
C SER A 42 -9.33 -36.76 -3.66
N GLU A 43 -10.36 -35.92 -3.58
CA GLU A 43 -10.35 -34.76 -2.68
C GLU A 43 -10.05 -35.14 -1.22
N LYS A 44 -10.60 -36.25 -0.75
CA LYS A 44 -10.36 -36.75 0.60
C LYS A 44 -8.92 -37.24 0.79
N GLU A 45 -8.40 -38.03 -0.15
CA GLU A 45 -7.03 -38.54 -0.08
C GLU A 45 -5.99 -37.40 -0.17
N ALA A 46 -6.24 -36.39 -1.02
CA ALA A 46 -5.41 -35.20 -1.11
C ALA A 46 -5.36 -34.45 0.23
N HIS A 47 -6.52 -34.32 0.88
CA HIS A 47 -6.64 -33.68 2.18
C HIS A 47 -5.87 -34.43 3.28
N ASP A 48 -6.00 -35.75 3.33
CA ASP A 48 -5.27 -36.60 4.26
C ASP A 48 -3.76 -36.54 4.01
N ALA A 49 -3.32 -36.51 2.75
CA ALA A 49 -1.92 -36.40 2.35
C ALA A 49 -1.32 -35.04 2.78
N LEU A 50 -2.02 -33.94 2.53
CA LEU A 50 -1.59 -32.59 2.94
C LEU A 50 -1.51 -32.50 4.46
N THR A 51 -2.51 -33.00 5.18
CA THR A 51 -2.51 -33.03 6.65
C THR A 51 -1.35 -33.81 7.21
N SER A 52 -1.07 -34.99 6.64
CA SER A 52 0.06 -35.80 7.04
C SER A 52 1.42 -35.10 6.76
N ALA A 53 1.52 -34.40 5.63
CA ALA A 53 2.72 -33.68 5.26
C ALA A 53 3.04 -32.53 6.24
N VAL A 54 2.05 -31.68 6.56
CA VAL A 54 2.26 -30.53 7.48
C VAL A 54 2.54 -30.97 8.92
N CYS A 55 2.28 -32.26 9.26
CA CYS A 55 2.59 -32.81 10.56
C CYS A 55 4.06 -33.23 10.73
N LYS A 56 4.82 -33.37 9.63
CA LYS A 56 6.18 -33.93 9.69
C LYS A 56 7.17 -32.99 10.38
N ASP A 57 7.24 -31.77 9.89
CA ASP A 57 8.17 -30.77 10.41
C ASP A 57 7.76 -29.34 9.96
N ALA A 58 8.37 -28.31 10.57
CA ALA A 58 8.07 -26.92 10.31
C ALA A 58 8.38 -26.49 8.85
N LYS A 59 9.42 -27.05 8.24
CA LYS A 59 9.78 -26.73 6.86
C LYS A 59 8.75 -27.26 5.87
N THR A 60 8.30 -28.50 6.05
CA THR A 60 7.26 -29.10 5.23
C THR A 60 5.93 -28.35 5.40
N HIS A 61 5.60 -27.92 6.64
CA HIS A 61 4.44 -27.05 6.88
C HIS A 61 4.56 -25.74 6.10
N GLU A 62 5.73 -25.09 6.12
CA GLU A 62 5.97 -23.87 5.33
C GLU A 62 5.83 -24.13 3.83
N ASP A 63 6.52 -25.15 3.30
CA ASP A 63 6.55 -25.46 1.87
C ASP A 63 5.13 -25.80 1.34
N VAL A 64 4.33 -26.55 2.11
CA VAL A 64 2.94 -26.87 1.75
C VAL A 64 2.05 -25.63 1.82
N SER A 65 2.12 -24.86 2.90
CA SER A 65 1.30 -23.65 3.05
C SER A 65 1.59 -22.61 1.96
N VAL A 66 2.86 -22.35 1.68
CA VAL A 66 3.29 -21.42 0.63
C VAL A 66 2.94 -21.97 -0.76
N GLY A 67 3.09 -23.28 -0.99
CA GLY A 67 2.70 -23.92 -2.24
C GLY A 67 1.20 -23.79 -2.53
N LEU A 68 0.34 -23.99 -1.52
CA LEU A 68 -1.10 -23.78 -1.63
C LEU A 68 -1.44 -22.31 -1.93
N VAL A 69 -0.74 -21.35 -1.30
CA VAL A 69 -0.88 -19.92 -1.66
C VAL A 69 -0.58 -19.68 -3.13
N TYR A 70 0.51 -20.23 -3.65
CA TYR A 70 0.84 -20.07 -5.07
C TYR A 70 -0.15 -20.76 -5.99
N MET A 71 -0.73 -21.91 -5.59
CA MET A 71 -1.84 -22.52 -6.34
C MET A 71 -3.06 -21.60 -6.39
N VAL A 72 -3.44 -20.96 -5.26
CA VAL A 72 -4.52 -19.96 -5.25
C VAL A 72 -4.21 -18.79 -6.18
N LEU A 73 -2.97 -18.31 -6.19
CA LEU A 73 -2.58 -17.13 -6.97
C LEU A 73 -2.45 -17.41 -8.48
N THR A 74 -2.17 -18.65 -8.89
CA THR A 74 -1.85 -18.99 -10.29
C THR A 74 -2.87 -19.88 -10.98
N ASP A 75 -3.74 -20.55 -10.25
CA ASP A 75 -4.79 -21.42 -10.77
C ASP A 75 -6.18 -20.93 -10.34
N GLN A 76 -6.73 -20.03 -11.15
CA GLN A 76 -8.04 -19.42 -10.86
C GLN A 76 -9.18 -20.45 -10.76
N GLN A 77 -9.11 -21.53 -11.54
CA GLN A 77 -10.19 -22.54 -11.57
C GLN A 77 -10.25 -23.34 -10.26
N ASN A 78 -9.10 -23.64 -9.67
CA ASN A 78 -8.97 -24.41 -8.45
C ASN A 78 -8.69 -23.55 -7.20
N ALA A 79 -8.68 -22.23 -7.33
CA ALA A 79 -8.33 -21.31 -6.23
C ALA A 79 -9.17 -21.54 -4.97
N ALA A 80 -10.49 -21.70 -5.12
CA ALA A 80 -11.38 -21.94 -3.99
C ALA A 80 -11.11 -23.28 -3.28
N ARG A 81 -10.74 -24.32 -4.03
CA ARG A 81 -10.34 -25.61 -3.45
C ARG A 81 -9.02 -25.46 -2.70
N SER A 82 -8.01 -24.90 -3.35
CA SER A 82 -6.68 -24.70 -2.74
C SER A 82 -6.75 -23.82 -1.49
N TYR A 83 -7.64 -22.83 -1.45
CA TYR A 83 -7.87 -22.01 -0.24
C TYR A 83 -8.52 -22.80 0.89
N ARG A 84 -9.52 -23.68 0.60
CA ARG A 84 -10.12 -24.57 1.61
C ARG A 84 -9.07 -25.51 2.20
N ASP A 85 -8.24 -26.13 1.34
CA ASP A 85 -7.15 -26.99 1.77
C ASP A 85 -6.16 -26.21 2.66
N LEU A 86 -5.76 -25.00 2.23
CA LEU A 86 -4.88 -24.10 3.01
C LEU A 86 -5.46 -23.76 4.38
N ALA A 87 -6.73 -23.36 4.44
CA ALA A 87 -7.39 -23.02 5.70
C ALA A 87 -7.50 -24.23 6.66
N PHE A 88 -7.65 -25.41 6.09
CA PHE A 88 -7.77 -26.63 6.86
C PHE A 88 -6.41 -27.13 7.41
N VAL A 89 -5.36 -27.12 6.61
CA VAL A 89 -4.05 -27.62 7.02
C VAL A 89 -3.24 -26.64 7.85
N SER A 90 -3.63 -25.36 7.86
CA SER A 90 -2.94 -24.32 8.63
C SER A 90 -3.09 -24.55 10.13
N ARG A 91 -1.97 -24.61 10.86
CA ARG A 91 -1.91 -24.82 12.31
C ARG A 91 -1.69 -23.56 13.13
N ASP A 92 -1.30 -22.48 12.46
CA ASP A 92 -0.93 -21.20 13.05
C ASP A 92 -1.96 -20.09 12.79
N GLY A 93 -3.20 -20.45 12.41
CA GLY A 93 -4.24 -19.50 12.05
C GLY A 93 -3.90 -18.66 10.82
N LEU A 94 -3.12 -19.21 9.89
CA LEU A 94 -2.62 -18.56 8.67
C LEU A 94 -1.57 -17.45 8.90
N ALA A 95 -0.95 -17.38 10.07
CA ALA A 95 0.04 -16.34 10.37
C ALA A 95 1.25 -16.40 9.41
N LEU A 96 1.76 -17.59 9.09
CA LEU A 96 2.82 -17.80 8.11
C LEU A 96 2.40 -17.33 6.71
N VAL A 97 1.18 -17.66 6.30
CA VAL A 97 0.61 -17.24 5.01
C VAL A 97 0.51 -15.72 4.93
N LEU A 98 -0.02 -15.07 5.96
CA LEU A 98 -0.11 -13.61 6.02
C LEU A 98 1.27 -12.95 5.99
N SER A 99 2.25 -13.49 6.70
CA SER A 99 3.63 -13.01 6.65
C SER A 99 4.20 -13.10 5.22
N HIS A 100 4.02 -14.24 4.55
CA HIS A 100 4.47 -14.46 3.19
C HIS A 100 3.79 -13.52 2.18
N LEU A 101 2.45 -13.39 2.27
CA LEU A 101 1.68 -12.47 1.42
C LEU A 101 2.08 -11.00 1.65
N THR A 102 2.29 -10.61 2.90
CA THR A 102 2.73 -9.25 3.25
C THR A 102 4.10 -8.96 2.62
N GLN A 103 5.04 -9.89 2.74
CA GLN A 103 6.36 -9.76 2.13
C GLN A 103 6.27 -9.70 0.60
N LEU A 104 5.47 -10.56 -0.03
CA LEU A 104 5.22 -10.54 -1.48
C LEU A 104 4.66 -9.17 -1.92
N VAL A 105 3.67 -8.64 -1.20
CA VAL A 105 3.09 -7.31 -1.48
C VAL A 105 4.14 -6.21 -1.33
N VAL A 106 4.90 -6.19 -0.25
CA VAL A 106 5.89 -5.13 0.00
C VAL A 106 7.04 -5.15 -1.00
N GLU A 107 7.50 -6.34 -1.37
CA GLU A 107 8.73 -6.47 -2.18
C GLU A 107 8.49 -6.60 -3.67
N ARG A 108 7.36 -7.18 -4.09
CA ARG A 108 7.19 -7.65 -5.47
C ARG A 108 5.88 -7.25 -6.14
N PHE A 109 4.95 -6.58 -5.45
CA PHE A 109 3.63 -6.22 -6.00
C PHE A 109 3.69 -5.55 -7.38
N PRO A 110 4.58 -4.58 -7.66
CA PRO A 110 4.65 -3.94 -8.97
C PRO A 110 4.99 -4.89 -10.12
N ARG A 111 5.65 -6.02 -9.82
CA ARG A 111 6.08 -7.03 -10.81
C ARG A 111 5.06 -8.15 -11.04
N LEU A 112 4.04 -8.26 -10.18
CA LEU A 112 3.03 -9.31 -10.30
C LEU A 112 2.28 -9.21 -11.64
N LEU A 113 1.97 -10.36 -12.23
CA LEU A 113 1.04 -10.45 -13.37
C LEU A 113 -0.34 -9.93 -12.97
N ASP A 114 -1.08 -9.36 -13.91
CA ASP A 114 -2.42 -8.80 -13.62
C ASP A 114 -3.40 -9.89 -13.17
N SER A 115 -3.30 -11.11 -13.71
CA SER A 115 -4.07 -12.27 -13.23
C SER A 115 -3.75 -12.63 -11.78
N VAL A 116 -2.47 -12.59 -11.40
CA VAL A 116 -2.02 -12.88 -10.02
C VAL A 116 -2.49 -11.78 -9.06
N ARG A 117 -2.48 -10.51 -9.48
CA ARG A 117 -3.05 -9.41 -8.68
C ARG A 117 -4.55 -9.60 -8.43
N GLY A 118 -5.29 -10.01 -9.47
CA GLY A 118 -6.72 -10.34 -9.32
C GLY A 118 -6.96 -11.47 -8.33
N GLN A 119 -6.17 -12.55 -8.42
CA GLN A 119 -6.25 -13.67 -7.48
C GLN A 119 -5.81 -13.28 -6.05
N LEU A 120 -4.81 -12.42 -5.92
CA LEU A 120 -4.42 -11.87 -4.61
C LEU A 120 -5.57 -11.08 -3.97
N MET A 121 -6.27 -10.24 -4.73
CA MET A 121 -7.44 -9.51 -4.21
C MET A 121 -8.57 -10.47 -3.82
N TRP A 122 -8.80 -11.51 -4.62
CA TRP A 122 -9.75 -12.55 -4.28
C TRP A 122 -9.37 -13.27 -2.96
N LEU A 123 -8.11 -13.66 -2.81
CA LEU A 123 -7.60 -14.30 -1.59
C LEU A 123 -7.76 -13.39 -0.37
N ILE A 124 -7.41 -12.10 -0.49
CA ILE A 124 -7.59 -11.12 0.60
C ILE A 124 -9.07 -11.02 0.99
N LYS A 125 -9.99 -11.03 0.02
CA LYS A 125 -11.43 -11.03 0.29
C LYS A 125 -11.85 -12.26 1.10
N GLU A 126 -11.33 -13.44 0.79
CA GLU A 126 -11.61 -14.66 1.57
C GLU A 126 -10.99 -14.59 2.98
N LEU A 127 -9.78 -14.05 3.14
CA LEU A 127 -9.15 -13.83 4.45
C LEU A 127 -9.96 -12.86 5.33
N VAL A 128 -10.50 -11.79 4.73
CA VAL A 128 -11.40 -10.84 5.42
C VAL A 128 -12.71 -11.53 5.84
N ARG A 129 -13.35 -12.27 4.93
CA ARG A 129 -14.59 -13.02 5.21
C ARG A 129 -14.41 -14.05 6.32
N SER A 130 -13.27 -14.72 6.34
CA SER A 130 -12.90 -15.69 7.37
C SER A 130 -12.40 -15.02 8.66
N ASN A 131 -12.36 -13.68 8.71
CA ASN A 131 -11.89 -12.87 9.84
C ASN A 131 -10.50 -13.30 10.36
N VAL A 132 -9.57 -13.60 9.44
CA VAL A 132 -8.21 -14.03 9.78
C VAL A 132 -7.43 -12.88 10.43
N THR A 133 -6.86 -13.14 11.61
CA THR A 133 -6.11 -12.14 12.39
C THR A 133 -4.86 -11.68 11.63
N GLY A 134 -4.64 -10.36 11.53
CA GLY A 134 -3.49 -9.78 10.82
C GLY A 134 -3.78 -9.39 9.37
N THR A 135 -4.99 -9.70 8.83
CA THR A 135 -5.39 -9.28 7.49
C THR A 135 -5.47 -7.75 7.36
N ASP A 136 -5.74 -7.03 8.44
CA ASP A 136 -5.71 -5.56 8.51
C ASP A 136 -4.33 -4.99 8.14
N MET A 137 -3.26 -5.63 8.60
CA MET A 137 -1.88 -5.22 8.26
C MET A 137 -1.50 -5.56 6.82
N LEU A 138 -2.00 -6.68 6.27
CA LEU A 138 -1.83 -6.99 4.85
C LEU A 138 -2.52 -5.94 3.98
N ILE A 139 -3.75 -5.55 4.30
CA ILE A 139 -4.49 -4.49 3.61
C ILE A 139 -3.76 -3.15 3.74
N TRP A 140 -3.24 -2.81 4.91
CA TRP A 140 -2.45 -1.59 5.10
C TRP A 140 -1.21 -1.56 4.19
N ASN A 141 -0.48 -2.68 4.06
CA ASN A 141 0.65 -2.78 3.14
C ASN A 141 0.22 -2.72 1.66
N LEU A 142 -0.97 -3.23 1.34
CA LEU A 142 -1.52 -3.12 0.00
C LEU A 142 -1.92 -1.67 -0.34
N MET A 143 -2.50 -0.92 0.61
CA MET A 143 -2.74 0.53 0.43
C MET A 143 -1.46 1.30 0.13
N ARG A 144 -0.32 0.90 0.67
CA ARG A 144 0.99 1.50 0.35
C ARG A 144 1.44 1.28 -1.09
N GLN A 145 0.82 0.35 -1.82
CA GLN A 145 1.10 0.17 -3.25
C GLN A 145 0.36 1.18 -4.12
N ILE A 146 -0.62 1.92 -3.57
CA ILE A 146 -1.33 2.98 -4.29
C ILE A 146 -0.45 4.22 -4.31
N ALA A 147 0.04 4.57 -5.50
CA ALA A 147 0.88 5.74 -5.70
C ALA A 147 0.03 7.01 -5.86
N GLY A 148 0.29 8.03 -5.06
CA GLY A 148 -0.30 9.36 -5.26
C GLY A 148 0.24 10.01 -6.53
N GLY A 149 -0.61 10.76 -7.26
CA GLY A 149 -0.27 11.39 -8.52
C GLY A 149 -0.04 10.42 -9.69
N ASP A 150 -0.43 9.15 -9.56
CA ASP A 150 -0.35 8.15 -10.62
C ASP A 150 -1.74 7.73 -11.08
N VAL A 151 -2.12 8.13 -12.28
CA VAL A 151 -3.40 7.81 -12.94
C VAL A 151 -3.28 6.65 -13.93
N ALA A 152 -2.21 5.86 -13.86
CA ALA A 152 -2.08 4.66 -14.66
C ALA A 152 -3.17 3.63 -14.31
N VAL A 153 -3.64 2.89 -15.33
CA VAL A 153 -4.74 1.93 -15.21
C VAL A 153 -4.57 0.97 -14.03
N ARG A 154 -3.35 0.49 -13.79
CA ARG A 154 -3.05 -0.44 -12.70
C ARG A 154 -3.19 0.19 -11.32
N ASN A 155 -2.81 1.45 -11.17
CA ASN A 155 -2.94 2.17 -9.91
C ASN A 155 -4.40 2.48 -9.60
N LEU A 156 -5.15 2.97 -10.60
CA LEU A 156 -6.59 3.21 -10.48
C LEU A 156 -7.36 1.93 -10.15
N TRP A 157 -7.05 0.82 -10.85
CA TRP A 157 -7.63 -0.49 -10.57
C TRP A 157 -7.41 -0.92 -9.12
N LEU A 158 -6.19 -0.77 -8.60
CA LEU A 158 -5.88 -1.15 -7.22
C LEU A 158 -6.67 -0.29 -6.23
N ALA A 159 -6.68 1.04 -6.44
CA ALA A 159 -7.40 1.97 -5.58
C ALA A 159 -8.90 1.63 -5.55
N GLU A 160 -9.52 1.42 -6.72
CA GLU A 160 -10.94 1.10 -6.82
C GLU A 160 -11.27 -0.27 -6.23
N THR A 161 -10.52 -1.32 -6.61
CA THR A 161 -10.79 -2.69 -6.14
C THR A 161 -10.65 -2.82 -4.63
N LEU A 162 -9.64 -2.15 -4.05
CA LEU A 162 -9.45 -2.16 -2.60
C LEU A 162 -10.56 -1.39 -1.88
N MET A 163 -10.98 -0.25 -2.41
CA MET A 163 -12.11 0.51 -1.86
C MET A 163 -13.41 -0.31 -1.89
N ASP A 164 -13.70 -0.94 -3.03
CA ASP A 164 -14.91 -1.76 -3.18
C ASP A 164 -14.92 -2.93 -2.18
N LEU A 165 -13.77 -3.57 -1.95
CA LEU A 165 -13.60 -4.59 -0.91
C LEU A 165 -13.96 -4.03 0.48
N LEU A 166 -13.40 -2.85 0.83
CA LEU A 166 -13.59 -2.25 2.16
C LEU A 166 -15.01 -1.73 2.36
N VAL A 167 -15.67 -1.27 1.31
CA VAL A 167 -17.10 -0.89 1.32
C VAL A 167 -17.96 -2.14 1.52
N GLU A 168 -17.72 -3.21 0.76
CA GLU A 168 -18.47 -4.48 0.87
C GLU A 168 -18.29 -5.11 2.27
N GLN A 169 -17.09 -5.01 2.85
CA GLN A 169 -16.74 -5.59 4.13
C GLN A 169 -16.68 -4.55 5.27
N ARG A 170 -17.59 -3.56 5.22
CA ARG A 170 -17.61 -2.44 6.18
C ARG A 170 -17.64 -2.90 7.63
N GLY A 171 -18.45 -3.91 7.97
CA GLY A 171 -18.55 -4.43 9.34
C GLY A 171 -17.25 -5.08 9.84
N TRP A 172 -16.42 -5.60 8.93
CA TRP A 172 -15.07 -6.04 9.25
C TRP A 172 -14.12 -4.86 9.46
N LEU A 173 -14.12 -3.87 8.54
CA LEU A 173 -13.28 -2.67 8.63
C LEU A 173 -13.50 -1.92 9.95
N ASP A 174 -14.74 -1.84 10.42
CA ASP A 174 -15.15 -1.14 11.64
C ASP A 174 -14.48 -1.66 12.92
N LYS A 175 -13.87 -2.85 12.88
CA LYS A 175 -13.12 -3.43 14.00
C LYS A 175 -11.70 -2.86 14.14
N PHE A 176 -11.20 -2.12 13.13
CA PHE A 176 -9.80 -1.70 13.03
C PHE A 176 -9.65 -0.16 12.95
N PRO A 177 -9.66 0.56 14.09
CA PRO A 177 -9.59 2.03 14.12
C PRO A 177 -8.40 2.60 13.34
N PHE A 178 -7.22 1.98 13.45
CA PHE A 178 -6.03 2.43 12.71
C PHE A 178 -6.17 2.24 11.21
N LEU A 179 -6.81 1.16 10.76
CA LEU A 179 -7.06 0.92 9.34
C LEU A 179 -8.08 1.93 8.79
N ILE A 180 -9.15 2.24 9.54
CA ILE A 180 -10.12 3.28 9.18
C ILE A 180 -9.41 4.62 8.94
N ALA A 181 -8.59 5.07 9.89
CA ALA A 181 -7.81 6.30 9.76
C ALA A 181 -6.87 6.25 8.55
N SER A 182 -6.23 5.10 8.30
CA SER A 182 -5.34 4.90 7.16
C SER A 182 -6.07 4.96 5.82
N VAL A 183 -7.27 4.39 5.74
CA VAL A 183 -8.16 4.47 4.58
C VAL A 183 -8.54 5.92 4.30
N VAL A 184 -9.04 6.64 5.30
CA VAL A 184 -9.39 8.07 5.15
C VAL A 184 -8.17 8.88 4.71
N TYR A 185 -7.01 8.65 5.32
CA TYR A 185 -5.76 9.32 4.95
C TYR A 185 -5.38 9.10 3.49
N THR A 186 -5.52 7.87 3.00
CA THR A 186 -5.15 7.50 1.63
C THR A 186 -6.14 8.10 0.62
N TYR A 187 -7.44 7.85 0.79
CA TYR A 187 -8.43 8.24 -0.21
C TYR A 187 -8.71 9.75 -0.24
N LEU A 188 -8.60 10.48 0.88
CA LEU A 188 -8.67 11.95 0.85
C LEU A 188 -7.56 12.57 -0.03
N ARG A 189 -6.39 11.94 -0.13
CA ARG A 189 -5.31 12.38 -1.04
C ARG A 189 -5.66 12.12 -2.49
N LEU A 190 -6.25 10.95 -2.81
CA LEU A 190 -6.55 10.54 -4.17
C LEU A 190 -7.67 11.37 -4.82
N ILE A 191 -8.61 11.90 -4.04
CA ILE A 191 -9.69 12.77 -4.54
C ILE A 191 -9.14 13.93 -5.39
N GLU A 192 -7.98 14.48 -5.00
CA GLU A 192 -7.33 15.57 -5.75
C GLU A 192 -6.53 15.06 -6.96
N ASP A 193 -6.05 13.83 -6.92
CA ASP A 193 -5.36 13.22 -8.06
C ASP A 193 -6.37 12.84 -9.19
N HIS A 194 -7.62 12.55 -8.83
CA HIS A 194 -8.67 12.07 -9.75
C HIS A 194 -9.66 13.16 -10.22
N ILE A 195 -9.21 14.42 -10.31
CA ILE A 195 -10.05 15.57 -10.75
C ILE A 195 -10.47 15.45 -12.21
N SER A 196 -9.70 14.77 -13.05
CA SER A 196 -10.02 14.62 -14.47
C SER A 196 -11.42 14.04 -14.69
N PRO A 197 -12.21 14.55 -15.66
CA PRO A 197 -13.52 14.00 -16.01
C PRO A 197 -13.49 12.50 -16.32
N ALA A 198 -12.36 11.99 -16.83
CA ALA A 198 -12.16 10.56 -17.09
C ALA A 198 -12.23 9.69 -15.83
N HIS A 199 -11.98 10.26 -14.65
CA HIS A 199 -11.97 9.55 -13.37
C HIS A 199 -13.14 9.98 -12.45
N SER A 200 -14.11 10.72 -12.96
CA SER A 200 -15.23 11.30 -12.18
C SER A 200 -16.00 10.26 -11.38
N HIS A 201 -16.22 9.06 -11.93
CA HIS A 201 -16.91 7.98 -11.25
C HIS A 201 -16.11 7.48 -10.02
N LEU A 202 -14.83 7.20 -10.20
CA LEU A 202 -13.96 6.76 -9.11
C LEU A 202 -13.84 7.85 -8.04
N ARG A 203 -13.63 9.10 -8.45
CA ARG A 203 -13.58 10.26 -7.56
C ARG A 203 -14.84 10.38 -6.70
N GLN A 204 -16.03 10.20 -7.29
CA GLN A 204 -17.28 10.26 -6.54
C GLN A 204 -17.40 9.11 -5.52
N LYS A 205 -16.96 7.91 -5.88
CA LYS A 205 -16.88 6.77 -4.92
C LYS A 205 -15.97 7.12 -3.75
N GLU A 206 -14.79 7.68 -4.00
CA GLU A 206 -13.82 8.11 -2.98
C GLU A 206 -14.40 9.17 -2.05
N ILE A 207 -15.06 10.19 -2.59
CA ILE A 207 -15.74 11.24 -1.82
C ILE A 207 -16.78 10.62 -0.88
N ASN A 208 -17.69 9.81 -1.42
CA ASN A 208 -18.75 9.18 -0.64
C ASN A 208 -18.20 8.29 0.47
N PHE A 209 -17.16 7.50 0.16
CA PHE A 209 -16.52 6.61 1.12
C PHE A 209 -15.83 7.39 2.26
N CYS A 210 -15.05 8.42 1.91
CA CYS A 210 -14.39 9.27 2.92
C CYS A 210 -15.42 9.99 3.83
N ILE A 211 -16.49 10.53 3.26
CA ILE A 211 -17.52 11.22 4.04
C ILE A 211 -18.23 10.25 4.98
N SER A 212 -18.61 9.06 4.50
CA SER A 212 -19.22 8.03 5.34
C SER A 212 -18.32 7.69 6.55
N LEU A 213 -17.03 7.43 6.31
CA LEU A 213 -16.07 7.12 7.37
C LEU A 213 -15.88 8.29 8.33
N LEU A 214 -15.73 9.52 7.82
CA LEU A 214 -15.55 10.70 8.65
C LEU A 214 -16.79 11.04 9.49
N ARG A 215 -18.00 10.73 9.00
CA ARG A 215 -19.20 10.95 9.76
C ARG A 215 -19.46 9.89 10.84
N GLU A 216 -19.17 8.64 10.53
CA GLU A 216 -19.49 7.52 11.41
C GLU A 216 -18.36 7.17 12.37
N LYS A 217 -17.11 7.44 11.99
CA LYS A 217 -15.89 7.03 12.69
C LYS A 217 -14.91 8.20 12.92
N PHE A 218 -15.43 9.40 13.11
CA PHE A 218 -14.59 10.59 13.28
C PHE A 218 -13.57 10.45 14.42
N ASN A 219 -13.98 9.82 15.52
CA ASN A 219 -13.11 9.57 16.66
C ASN A 219 -11.86 8.78 16.29
N ASP A 220 -12.01 7.76 15.44
CA ASP A 220 -10.89 6.94 14.95
C ASP A 220 -10.00 7.76 13.97
N CYS A 221 -10.62 8.60 13.16
CA CYS A 221 -9.93 9.49 12.21
C CYS A 221 -9.12 10.60 12.90
N MET A 222 -9.47 11.00 14.12
CA MET A 222 -8.70 11.99 14.88
C MET A 222 -7.24 11.55 15.12
N ALA A 223 -6.95 10.24 15.09
CA ALA A 223 -5.59 9.71 15.20
C ALA A 223 -4.64 10.18 14.07
N ILE A 224 -5.19 10.64 12.94
CA ILE A 224 -4.41 11.27 11.85
C ILE A 224 -3.78 12.59 12.34
N GLY A 225 -4.46 13.29 13.25
CA GLY A 225 -3.99 14.53 13.82
C GLY A 225 -4.02 15.71 12.83
N ARG A 226 -3.03 16.59 12.92
CA ARG A 226 -2.96 17.81 12.09
C ARG A 226 -2.97 17.56 10.57
N ASP A 227 -2.52 16.39 10.11
CA ASP A 227 -2.62 16.05 8.69
C ASP A 227 -4.07 15.86 8.24
N LEU A 228 -4.99 15.49 9.12
CA LEU A 228 -6.41 15.42 8.76
C LEU A 228 -6.93 16.80 8.35
N VAL A 229 -6.55 17.86 9.09
CA VAL A 229 -6.93 19.24 8.73
C VAL A 229 -6.41 19.59 7.35
N ARG A 230 -5.15 19.28 7.06
CA ARG A 230 -4.53 19.56 5.77
C ARG A 230 -5.19 18.80 4.63
N LEU A 231 -5.47 17.52 4.82
CA LEU A 231 -6.16 16.70 3.82
C LEU A 231 -7.57 17.24 3.54
N LEU A 232 -8.31 17.62 4.58
CA LEU A 232 -9.63 18.22 4.44
C LEU A 232 -9.56 19.60 3.76
N GLN A 233 -8.50 20.39 3.97
CA GLN A 233 -8.30 21.65 3.24
C GLN A 233 -8.14 21.44 1.73
N HIS A 234 -7.49 20.36 1.30
CA HIS A 234 -7.34 20.04 -0.12
C HIS A 234 -8.71 19.79 -0.78
N VAL A 235 -9.64 19.15 -0.08
CA VAL A 235 -11.00 18.86 -0.57
C VAL A 235 -12.05 19.89 -0.15
N ALA A 236 -11.65 21.02 0.44
CA ALA A 236 -12.57 22.02 1.00
C ALA A 236 -13.53 22.64 -0.04
N ARG A 237 -13.17 22.60 -1.33
CA ARG A 237 -14.01 23.11 -2.42
C ARG A 237 -14.95 22.05 -3.01
N VAL A 238 -14.87 20.82 -2.53
CA VAL A 238 -15.77 19.74 -2.93
C VAL A 238 -17.06 19.88 -2.13
N PRO A 239 -18.23 20.09 -2.81
CA PRO A 239 -19.48 20.46 -2.12
C PRO A 239 -19.91 19.48 -1.02
N GLU A 240 -19.65 18.21 -1.22
CA GLU A 240 -20.02 17.14 -0.29
C GLU A 240 -19.32 17.27 1.08
N PHE A 241 -18.16 17.94 1.14
CA PHE A 241 -17.45 18.20 2.39
C PHE A 241 -17.93 19.47 3.13
N GLU A 242 -18.81 20.29 2.55
CA GLU A 242 -19.27 21.54 3.15
C GLU A 242 -19.91 21.33 4.54
N LEU A 243 -20.81 20.36 4.64
CA LEU A 243 -21.47 20.04 5.91
C LEU A 243 -20.48 19.53 6.98
N LEU A 244 -19.51 18.73 6.56
CA LEU A 244 -18.45 18.25 7.45
C LEU A 244 -17.62 19.41 8.01
N TRP A 245 -17.23 20.36 7.15
CA TRP A 245 -16.51 21.56 7.55
C TRP A 245 -17.32 22.44 8.51
N ARG A 246 -18.62 22.60 8.23
CA ARG A 246 -19.54 23.33 9.12
C ARG A 246 -19.54 22.70 10.53
N ASP A 247 -19.63 21.37 10.61
CA ASP A 247 -19.63 20.67 11.89
C ASP A 247 -18.26 20.77 12.60
N ILE A 248 -17.15 20.66 11.88
CA ILE A 248 -15.80 20.85 12.47
C ILE A 248 -15.65 22.24 13.10
N LEU A 249 -16.18 23.28 12.45
CA LEU A 249 -15.99 24.67 12.88
C LEU A 249 -17.01 25.12 13.93
N HIS A 250 -18.26 24.67 13.84
CA HIS A 250 -19.36 25.23 14.62
C HIS A 250 -20.07 24.23 15.52
N ASN A 251 -20.00 22.92 15.22
CA ASN A 251 -20.67 21.88 15.98
C ASN A 251 -19.82 20.58 16.08
N PRO A 252 -18.60 20.66 16.62
CA PRO A 252 -17.66 19.55 16.62
C PRO A 252 -18.20 18.29 17.32
N LYS A 253 -19.05 18.47 18.35
CA LYS A 253 -19.67 17.33 19.07
C LYS A 253 -20.64 16.51 18.23
N ALA A 254 -21.14 17.03 17.10
CA ALA A 254 -21.93 16.25 16.16
C ALA A 254 -21.10 15.17 15.45
N LEU A 255 -19.78 15.34 15.37
CA LEU A 255 -18.87 14.37 14.76
C LEU A 255 -18.35 13.34 15.79
N SER A 256 -18.05 13.78 16.99
CA SER A 256 -17.67 12.90 18.10
C SER A 256 -17.90 13.62 19.45
N PRO A 257 -18.41 12.94 20.49
CA PRO A 257 -18.60 13.55 21.82
C PRO A 257 -17.31 14.09 22.43
N THR A 258 -16.16 13.54 22.08
CA THR A 258 -14.83 13.94 22.58
C THR A 258 -14.16 14.99 21.72
N PHE A 259 -14.72 15.34 20.57
CA PHE A 259 -14.13 16.31 19.67
C PHE A 259 -14.51 17.74 20.09
N THR A 260 -13.49 18.58 20.27
CA THR A 260 -13.65 19.96 20.72
C THR A 260 -13.39 21.00 19.62
N GLY A 261 -13.05 20.53 18.41
CA GLY A 261 -12.85 21.40 17.25
C GLY A 261 -11.43 21.40 16.71
N LEU A 262 -11.19 22.27 15.73
CA LEU A 262 -9.96 22.34 14.96
C LEU A 262 -8.67 22.43 15.80
N PRO A 263 -8.60 23.22 16.89
CA PRO A 263 -7.39 23.29 17.70
C PRO A 263 -6.93 21.94 18.26
N GLN A 264 -7.87 21.06 18.61
CA GLN A 264 -7.53 19.72 19.10
C GLN A 264 -6.79 18.91 18.03
N LEU A 265 -7.26 18.91 16.79
CA LEU A 265 -6.58 18.21 15.68
C LEU A 265 -5.18 18.78 15.41
N MET A 266 -5.03 20.10 15.50
CA MET A 266 -3.75 20.77 15.26
C MET A 266 -2.68 20.44 16.31
N GLN A 267 -3.08 20.10 17.53
CA GLN A 267 -2.18 19.68 18.60
C GLN A 267 -1.71 18.22 18.47
N ILE A 268 -2.48 17.37 17.78
CA ILE A 268 -2.13 15.96 17.58
C ILE A 268 -1.10 15.84 16.47
N ARG A 269 0.11 15.42 16.81
CA ARG A 269 1.15 15.15 15.82
C ARG A 269 0.79 13.92 14.99
N THR A 270 0.86 14.04 13.66
CA THR A 270 0.67 12.91 12.75
C THR A 270 1.72 11.81 12.99
N SER A 271 1.25 10.59 13.20
CA SER A 271 2.12 9.44 13.38
C SER A 271 2.91 9.14 12.11
N ARG A 272 4.17 8.72 12.24
CA ARG A 272 5.02 8.26 11.12
C ARG A 272 4.33 7.18 10.27
N ARG A 273 3.48 6.34 10.85
CA ARG A 273 2.74 5.30 10.12
C ARG A 273 1.89 5.86 8.98
N PHE A 274 1.30 7.05 9.14
CA PHE A 274 0.57 7.72 8.07
C PHE A 274 1.50 8.27 6.98
N LEU A 275 2.70 8.72 7.35
CA LEU A 275 3.68 9.21 6.37
C LEU A 275 4.17 8.08 5.45
N PHE A 276 4.25 6.85 5.93
CA PHE A 276 4.54 5.68 5.08
C PHE A 276 3.48 5.39 4.02
N LEU A 277 2.23 5.81 4.21
CA LEU A 277 1.18 5.71 3.19
C LEU A 277 1.35 6.70 2.02
N ARG A 278 2.28 7.64 2.13
CA ARG A 278 2.52 8.65 1.09
C ARG A 278 3.35 8.12 -0.08
N LEU A 279 4.16 7.11 0.17
CA LEU A 279 5.07 6.54 -0.83
C LEU A 279 4.84 5.04 -0.96
N THR A 280 4.97 4.54 -2.19
CA THR A 280 5.05 3.10 -2.37
C THR A 280 6.34 2.55 -1.76
N PRO A 281 6.38 1.28 -1.32
CA PRO A 281 7.60 0.68 -0.78
C PRO A 281 8.80 0.75 -1.73
N ASP A 282 8.55 0.72 -3.04
CA ASP A 282 9.61 0.86 -4.05
C ASP A 282 10.17 2.30 -4.10
N MET A 283 9.31 3.31 -4.08
CA MET A 283 9.74 4.72 -3.98
C MET A 283 10.48 4.99 -2.68
N GLU A 284 10.00 4.44 -1.57
CA GLU A 284 10.66 4.56 -0.26
C GLU A 284 12.09 4.05 -0.31
N LYS A 285 12.30 2.82 -0.78
CA LYS A 285 13.65 2.23 -0.92
C LYS A 285 14.56 3.13 -1.76
N LYS A 286 14.05 3.66 -2.86
CA LYS A 286 14.83 4.50 -3.78
C LYS A 286 15.14 5.88 -3.21
N ILE A 287 14.20 6.52 -2.52
CA ILE A 287 14.46 7.82 -1.89
C ILE A 287 15.41 7.68 -0.69
N VAL A 288 15.31 6.63 0.10
CA VAL A 288 16.27 6.31 1.17
C VAL A 288 17.66 6.10 0.58
N PHE A 289 17.78 5.36 -0.52
CA PHE A 289 19.05 5.18 -1.23
C PHE A 289 19.65 6.52 -1.70
N LEU A 290 18.84 7.40 -2.31
CA LEU A 290 19.29 8.72 -2.76
C LEU A 290 19.79 9.61 -1.61
N THR A 291 19.17 9.51 -0.44
CA THR A 291 19.49 10.36 0.71
C THR A 291 20.61 9.82 1.59
N ALA A 292 20.94 8.54 1.52
CA ALA A 292 21.91 7.90 2.40
C ALA A 292 23.12 7.30 1.67
N SER A 293 22.94 6.75 0.46
CA SER A 293 23.95 5.90 -0.17
C SER A 293 24.62 6.50 -1.40
N VAL A 294 24.01 7.54 -2.00
CA VAL A 294 24.55 8.14 -3.23
C VAL A 294 25.68 9.11 -2.92
N ARG A 295 26.87 8.82 -3.44
CA ARG A 295 28.04 9.71 -3.32
C ARG A 295 27.79 11.01 -4.09
N PHE A 296 28.32 12.11 -3.57
CA PHE A 296 28.07 13.48 -4.04
C PHE A 296 28.26 13.66 -5.56
N GLY A 297 29.28 13.07 -6.17
CA GLY A 297 29.52 13.16 -7.61
C GLY A 297 28.51 12.46 -8.52
N ASN A 298 27.73 11.54 -7.99
CA ASN A 298 26.77 10.73 -8.76
C ASN A 298 25.30 11.15 -8.56
N GLN A 299 25.03 12.13 -7.69
CA GLN A 299 23.67 12.51 -7.31
C GLN A 299 22.80 12.86 -8.51
N LYS A 300 23.30 13.68 -9.44
CA LYS A 300 22.53 14.12 -10.61
C LYS A 300 22.02 12.94 -11.43
N ARG A 301 22.85 11.94 -11.69
CA ARG A 301 22.47 10.74 -12.47
C ARG A 301 21.30 9.98 -11.82
N TYR A 302 21.34 9.80 -10.51
CA TYR A 302 20.29 9.09 -9.77
C TYR A 302 19.02 9.95 -9.60
N GLN A 303 19.16 11.27 -9.44
CA GLN A 303 18.04 12.21 -9.41
C GLN A 303 17.31 12.23 -10.76
N ASP A 304 18.05 12.32 -11.86
CA ASP A 304 17.47 12.28 -13.22
C ASP A 304 16.77 10.95 -13.52
N TRP A 305 17.34 9.85 -13.04
CA TRP A 305 16.71 8.54 -13.14
C TRP A 305 15.40 8.47 -12.33
N PHE A 306 15.40 8.90 -11.05
CA PHE A 306 14.22 8.95 -10.21
C PHE A 306 13.14 9.86 -10.80
N GLN A 307 13.53 11.01 -11.32
CA GLN A 307 12.61 11.95 -11.96
C GLN A 307 11.94 11.34 -13.17
N ARG A 308 12.68 10.68 -14.04
CA ARG A 308 12.10 10.00 -15.21
C ARG A 308 11.12 8.89 -14.82
N GLN A 309 11.40 8.19 -13.76
CA GLN A 309 10.57 7.07 -13.34
C GLN A 309 9.29 7.50 -12.62
N TYR A 310 9.33 8.52 -11.78
CA TYR A 310 8.23 8.84 -10.86
C TYR A 310 7.66 10.26 -11.00
N LEU A 311 8.37 11.17 -11.61
CA LEU A 311 8.01 12.60 -11.63
C LEU A 311 7.92 13.17 -13.05
N SER A 312 7.74 12.31 -14.05
CA SER A 312 7.77 12.71 -15.47
C SER A 312 6.42 13.26 -15.97
N THR A 313 5.31 12.92 -15.33
CA THR A 313 3.97 13.37 -15.75
C THR A 313 3.55 14.62 -14.98
N PRO A 314 2.63 15.45 -15.53
CA PRO A 314 2.08 16.61 -14.82
C PRO A 314 1.44 16.22 -13.48
N GLU A 315 0.68 15.12 -13.44
CA GLU A 315 -0.01 14.62 -12.25
C GLU A 315 0.96 14.19 -11.17
N SER A 316 2.08 13.57 -11.55
CA SER A 316 3.10 13.12 -10.61
C SER A 316 3.89 14.27 -9.95
N GLN A 317 3.73 15.51 -10.41
CA GLN A 317 4.38 16.66 -9.77
C GLN A 317 3.91 16.86 -8.32
N SER A 318 2.67 16.50 -7.99
CA SER A 318 2.14 16.55 -6.61
C SER A 318 2.88 15.61 -5.66
N LEU A 319 3.42 14.50 -6.15
CA LEU A 319 4.22 13.55 -5.39
C LEU A 319 5.45 14.19 -4.73
N ARG A 320 5.95 15.32 -5.24
CA ARG A 320 7.07 16.07 -4.61
C ARG A 320 6.76 16.49 -3.18
N CYS A 321 5.50 16.87 -2.91
CA CYS A 321 5.07 17.22 -1.56
C CYS A 321 5.18 16.02 -0.62
N ASP A 322 4.78 14.85 -1.10
CA ASP A 322 4.83 13.60 -0.33
C ASP A 322 6.27 13.15 -0.08
N LEU A 323 7.13 13.26 -1.08
CA LEU A 323 8.57 12.99 -0.96
C LEU A 323 9.24 13.91 0.07
N ILE A 324 8.97 15.21 0.00
CA ILE A 324 9.51 16.20 0.95
C ILE A 324 9.05 15.85 2.38
N ARG A 325 7.77 15.58 2.57
CA ARG A 325 7.23 15.23 3.88
C ARG A 325 7.80 13.93 4.42
N PHE A 326 8.01 12.94 3.56
CA PHE A 326 8.64 11.69 3.94
C PHE A 326 10.11 11.90 4.36
N ILE A 327 10.87 12.68 3.61
CA ILE A 327 12.28 12.98 3.96
C ILE A 327 12.35 13.69 5.30
N VAL A 328 11.55 14.73 5.49
CA VAL A 328 11.56 15.53 6.73
C VAL A 328 11.00 14.77 7.93
N GLY A 329 9.91 14.04 7.75
CA GLY A 329 9.19 13.41 8.85
C GLY A 329 9.68 12.00 9.23
N VAL A 330 10.30 11.27 8.29
CA VAL A 330 10.71 9.88 8.48
C VAL A 330 12.22 9.71 8.43
N ILE A 331 12.87 10.22 7.37
CA ILE A 331 14.33 10.03 7.17
C ILE A 331 15.12 10.96 8.08
N HIS A 332 14.63 12.17 8.34
CA HIS A 332 15.33 13.16 9.15
C HIS A 332 14.64 13.36 10.51
N PRO A 333 14.94 12.55 11.51
CA PRO A 333 14.42 12.74 12.85
C PRO A 333 14.99 14.04 13.47
N SER A 334 14.15 14.73 14.20
CA SER A 334 14.35 16.11 14.73
C SER A 334 15.60 16.34 15.61
N ASN A 335 16.33 15.28 15.99
CA ASN A 335 17.42 15.36 16.97
C ASN A 335 18.84 15.22 16.36
N GLU A 336 18.96 14.97 15.06
CA GLU A 336 20.27 14.83 14.38
C GLU A 336 20.61 16.10 13.60
N VAL A 337 21.05 17.13 14.31
CA VAL A 337 21.25 18.46 13.71
C VAL A 337 22.57 18.59 12.95
N LEU A 338 23.58 17.76 13.19
CA LEU A 338 24.94 17.97 12.66
C LEU A 338 25.69 16.67 12.33
N CYS A 339 25.10 15.74 11.59
CA CYS A 339 25.87 14.61 11.07
C CYS A 339 26.20 14.79 9.58
N SER A 340 27.28 14.14 9.13
CA SER A 340 27.76 14.18 7.72
C SER A 340 26.72 13.75 6.70
N ASP A 341 25.69 13.02 7.12
CA ASP A 341 24.61 12.50 6.28
C ASP A 341 23.50 13.52 5.98
N ILE A 342 23.56 14.72 6.59
CA ILE A 342 22.59 15.80 6.33
C ILE A 342 22.74 16.37 4.93
N ILE A 343 23.96 16.50 4.43
CA ILE A 343 24.23 17.15 3.13
C ILE A 343 23.53 16.43 1.98
N PRO A 344 23.57 15.09 1.84
CA PRO A 344 22.82 14.38 0.80
C PRO A 344 21.29 14.60 0.89
N ARG A 345 20.74 14.64 2.10
CA ARG A 345 19.30 14.88 2.33
C ARG A 345 18.88 16.28 1.87
N TRP A 346 19.67 17.31 2.22
CA TRP A 346 19.45 18.69 1.77
C TRP A 346 19.59 18.84 0.26
N ALA A 347 20.53 18.16 -0.36
CA ALA A 347 20.70 18.17 -1.80
C ALA A 347 19.47 17.55 -2.52
N VAL A 348 18.90 16.48 -1.99
CA VAL A 348 17.66 15.87 -2.52
C VAL A 348 16.46 16.81 -2.32
N LEU A 349 16.32 17.45 -1.15
CA LEU A 349 15.26 18.44 -0.90
C LEU A 349 15.38 19.64 -1.85
N GLY A 350 16.58 20.19 -2.01
CA GLY A 350 16.86 21.28 -2.94
C GLY A 350 16.50 20.91 -4.38
N TRP A 351 16.89 19.72 -4.83
CA TRP A 351 16.54 19.21 -6.14
C TRP A 351 15.01 19.06 -6.32
N LEU A 352 14.29 18.49 -5.36
CA LEU A 352 12.83 18.35 -5.43
C LEU A 352 12.11 19.70 -5.54
N LEU A 353 12.62 20.73 -4.85
CA LEU A 353 12.06 22.08 -4.88
C LEU A 353 12.37 22.84 -6.19
N THR A 354 13.62 22.74 -6.66
CA THR A 354 14.09 23.56 -7.79
C THR A 354 13.68 23.02 -9.16
N THR A 355 13.45 21.71 -9.27
CA THR A 355 13.05 21.07 -10.54
C THR A 355 11.54 20.95 -10.71
N CYS A 356 10.73 21.47 -9.78
CA CYS A 356 9.28 21.50 -9.91
C CYS A 356 8.87 22.63 -10.88
N THR A 357 8.36 22.27 -12.05
CA THR A 357 7.98 23.21 -13.10
C THR A 357 6.52 23.64 -13.04
N HIS A 358 5.66 22.85 -12.36
CA HIS A 358 4.25 23.18 -12.23
C HIS A 358 4.04 24.18 -11.08
N PRO A 359 3.46 25.39 -11.31
CA PRO A 359 3.41 26.46 -10.31
C PRO A 359 2.70 26.08 -9.02
N VAL A 360 1.56 25.39 -9.11
CA VAL A 360 0.78 24.95 -7.94
C VAL A 360 1.53 23.88 -7.16
N ALA A 361 2.10 22.88 -7.85
CA ALA A 361 2.90 21.86 -7.21
C ALA A 361 4.15 22.43 -6.54
N ALA A 362 4.80 23.44 -7.16
CA ALA A 362 5.95 24.14 -6.58
C ALA A 362 5.57 24.91 -5.31
N ALA A 363 4.43 25.60 -5.31
CA ALA A 363 3.90 26.27 -4.13
C ALA A 363 3.59 25.28 -3.00
N ASN A 364 2.89 24.19 -3.33
CA ASN A 364 2.56 23.14 -2.36
C ASN A 364 3.81 22.45 -1.80
N ALA A 365 4.83 22.21 -2.61
CA ALA A 365 6.10 21.64 -2.16
C ALA A 365 6.82 22.54 -1.15
N LYS A 366 6.86 23.85 -1.39
CA LYS A 366 7.41 24.84 -0.46
C LYS A 366 6.60 24.89 0.84
N MET A 367 5.27 24.89 0.73
CA MET A 367 4.39 24.87 1.90
C MET A 367 4.51 23.56 2.69
N ALA A 368 4.74 22.42 2.03
CA ALA A 368 4.96 21.16 2.71
C ALA A 368 6.24 21.20 3.57
N LEU A 369 7.34 21.72 3.02
CA LEU A 369 8.58 21.89 3.76
C LEU A 369 8.41 22.82 4.96
N PHE A 370 7.78 23.98 4.75
CA PHE A 370 7.52 24.95 5.81
C PHE A 370 6.61 24.38 6.91
N TYR A 371 5.54 23.67 6.53
CA TYR A 371 4.61 23.03 7.45
C TYR A 371 5.28 21.99 8.35
N ASP A 372 6.14 21.15 7.80
CA ASP A 372 6.80 20.10 8.56
C ASP A 372 7.99 20.63 9.39
N TRP A 373 8.57 21.78 9.01
CA TRP A 373 9.63 22.43 9.78
C TRP A 373 9.09 23.17 11.01
N LEU A 374 7.94 23.79 10.87
CA LEU A 374 7.27 24.44 12.00
C LEU A 374 6.67 23.44 12.98
#